data_1a44ec220c73ee2bcc9e2a5fcdcb1b7b
#
_entry.id   1a44ec220c73ee2bcc9e2a5fcdcb1b7b
#
_cell.length_a   1.000
_cell.length_b   1.000
_cell.length_c   1.000
_cell.angle_alpha   90.00
_cell.angle_beta   90.00
_cell.angle_gamma   90.00
#
_symmetry.space_group_name_H-M   'P 1'
#
loop_
_entity.id
_entity.type
_entity.pdbx_description
1 polymer ?
#
loop_
_entity_poly.entity_id
_entity_poly.type
_entity_poly.pdbx_seq_one_letter_code
_entity_poly.pdbx_strand_id
1 'polypeptide(L)'
;MAKFKIALCQHDVRDSVSENLRTAAESVRKAARRGADIAVLPEMFICHFVPAQMRFFAQTLSGDVVKALSKIAEENHIWLVGGSFPESGGENEQAWGPEPEILYGSAPEDGVSSDSSSDAAVLYNTCPVFSPDGALQGSYRKRFLFDVDIPGKVRSCESVVFTPGDRSLIIDTGFVKFGVAICFDIRFPQIFIDMARDGADLIVVPAAFSARTGPDHWRLLNRARALDAQVFVAGADIAKNEAAPFAGHGGSCVSDPWGKIIAEAGDGEEIIIAQIDTDQVREIRQGLVVLPHQPTV
;
A
#
# COMPACT_ATOMS: atom_id res chain seq x y z
N MET A 1 20.23 -15.63 -6.87
CA MET A 1 20.25 -14.31 -7.48
C MET A 1 19.10 -14.28 -8.45
N ALA A 2 18.13 -13.44 -8.20
CA ALA A 2 16.85 -13.53 -8.90
C ALA A 2 16.62 -12.31 -9.79
N LYS A 3 16.21 -12.60 -11.03
CA LYS A 3 15.57 -11.61 -11.90
C LYS A 3 14.11 -11.95 -11.96
N PHE A 4 13.26 -10.98 -11.62
CA PHE A 4 11.83 -11.14 -11.61
C PHE A 4 11.14 -9.84 -12.04
N LYS A 5 9.85 -9.89 -12.27
CA LYS A 5 9.07 -8.72 -12.65
C LYS A 5 8.07 -8.37 -11.57
N ILE A 6 8.00 -7.09 -11.23
CA ILE A 6 6.97 -6.53 -10.37
C ILE A 6 6.02 -5.66 -11.18
N ALA A 7 4.72 -5.80 -10.93
CA ALA A 7 3.67 -4.94 -11.50
C ALA A 7 3.09 -4.04 -10.44
N LEU A 8 2.93 -2.76 -10.75
CA LEU A 8 2.16 -1.81 -9.94
C LEU A 8 0.84 -1.54 -10.65
N CYS A 9 -0.26 -1.79 -9.96
CA CYS A 9 -1.62 -1.68 -10.50
C CYS A 9 -2.22 -0.36 -10.02
N GLN A 10 -2.01 0.73 -10.76
CA GLN A 10 -2.61 2.03 -10.50
C GLN A 10 -4.03 2.07 -11.03
N HIS A 11 -5.01 2.18 -10.15
CA HIS A 11 -6.40 2.34 -10.54
C HIS A 11 -7.13 3.34 -9.66
N ASP A 12 -8.21 3.89 -10.18
CA ASP A 12 -9.10 4.78 -9.46
C ASP A 12 -9.97 4.00 -8.47
N VAL A 13 -10.35 4.65 -7.38
CA VAL A 13 -11.27 4.09 -6.39
C VAL A 13 -12.69 4.52 -6.75
N ARG A 14 -13.57 3.54 -6.90
CA ARG A 14 -14.98 3.73 -7.22
C ARG A 14 -15.84 3.61 -5.96
N ASP A 15 -17.09 4.02 -6.06
CA ASP A 15 -18.04 4.00 -4.94
C ASP A 15 -18.45 2.58 -4.53
N SER A 16 -18.23 1.57 -5.38
CA SER A 16 -18.63 0.18 -5.14
C SER A 16 -17.42 -0.72 -4.86
N VAL A 17 -17.43 -1.41 -3.72
CA VAL A 17 -16.41 -2.41 -3.35
C VAL A 17 -16.34 -3.53 -4.39
N SER A 18 -17.48 -3.98 -4.92
CA SER A 18 -17.51 -5.03 -5.94
C SER A 18 -16.85 -4.60 -7.25
N GLU A 19 -17.03 -3.33 -7.66
CA GLU A 19 -16.33 -2.78 -8.82
C GLU A 19 -14.84 -2.63 -8.58
N ASN A 20 -14.44 -2.17 -7.39
CA ASN A 20 -13.04 -2.04 -7.00
C ASN A 20 -12.34 -3.40 -6.99
N LEU A 21 -12.96 -4.43 -6.42
CA LEU A 21 -12.45 -5.81 -6.45
C LEU A 21 -12.36 -6.37 -7.88
N ARG A 22 -13.35 -6.10 -8.74
CA ARG A 22 -13.31 -6.49 -10.15
C ARG A 22 -12.16 -5.81 -10.89
N THR A 23 -11.97 -4.52 -10.67
CA THR A 23 -10.85 -3.75 -11.26
C THR A 23 -9.50 -4.31 -10.79
N ALA A 24 -9.37 -4.62 -9.51
CA ALA A 24 -8.17 -5.25 -8.96
C ALA A 24 -7.90 -6.62 -9.61
N ALA A 25 -8.93 -7.47 -9.72
CA ALA A 25 -8.80 -8.78 -10.36
C ALA A 25 -8.37 -8.68 -11.83
N GLU A 26 -8.97 -7.75 -12.59
CA GLU A 26 -8.59 -7.50 -13.98
C GLU A 26 -7.17 -6.99 -14.12
N SER A 27 -6.73 -6.09 -13.22
CA SER A 27 -5.39 -5.53 -13.22
C SER A 27 -4.34 -6.60 -12.91
N VAL A 28 -4.56 -7.41 -11.88
CA VAL A 28 -3.66 -8.51 -11.51
C VAL A 28 -3.58 -9.55 -12.62
N ARG A 29 -4.73 -9.91 -13.23
CA ARG A 29 -4.75 -10.83 -14.38
C ARG A 29 -3.94 -10.29 -15.56
N LYS A 30 -4.06 -8.99 -15.88
CA LYS A 30 -3.26 -8.36 -16.93
C LYS A 30 -1.78 -8.34 -16.59
N ALA A 31 -1.42 -8.08 -15.33
CA ALA A 31 -0.05 -8.12 -14.83
C ALA A 31 0.56 -9.52 -14.99
N ALA A 32 -0.14 -10.56 -14.53
CA ALA A 32 0.29 -11.96 -14.65
C ALA A 32 0.50 -12.38 -16.11
N ARG A 33 -0.43 -12.03 -17.02
CA ARG A 33 -0.29 -12.29 -18.47
C ARG A 33 0.92 -11.60 -19.11
N ARG A 34 1.40 -10.49 -18.53
CA ARG A 34 2.62 -9.79 -18.97
C ARG A 34 3.89 -10.36 -18.29
N GLY A 35 3.72 -11.44 -17.50
CA GLY A 35 4.80 -12.17 -16.84
C GLY A 35 5.30 -11.51 -15.57
N ALA A 36 4.45 -10.80 -14.84
CA ALA A 36 4.77 -10.32 -13.49
C ALA A 36 4.75 -11.49 -12.49
N ASP A 37 5.75 -11.51 -11.61
CA ASP A 37 5.87 -12.47 -10.52
C ASP A 37 5.22 -11.95 -9.24
N ILE A 38 5.19 -10.62 -9.08
CA ILE A 38 4.57 -9.90 -7.95
C ILE A 38 3.67 -8.82 -8.51
N ALA A 39 2.44 -8.69 -8.00
CA ALA A 39 1.55 -7.57 -8.25
C ALA A 39 1.27 -6.80 -6.96
N VAL A 40 1.21 -5.46 -7.06
CA VAL A 40 0.95 -4.56 -5.94
C VAL A 40 -0.28 -3.72 -6.26
N LEU A 41 -1.29 -3.79 -5.39
CA LEU A 41 -2.48 -2.94 -5.41
C LEU A 41 -2.24 -1.68 -4.56
N PRO A 42 -2.97 -0.58 -4.79
CA PRO A 42 -2.81 0.66 -4.02
C PRO A 42 -3.46 0.60 -2.64
N GLU A 43 -3.17 1.60 -1.80
CA GLU A 43 -3.78 1.77 -0.48
C GLU A 43 -5.28 2.05 -0.59
N MET A 44 -6.06 1.52 0.35
CA MET A 44 -7.49 1.78 0.54
C MET A 44 -8.33 1.59 -0.74
N PHE A 45 -7.91 0.66 -1.60
CA PHE A 45 -8.46 0.51 -2.96
C PHE A 45 -9.93 0.07 -2.99
N ILE A 46 -10.50 -0.39 -1.87
CA ILE A 46 -11.88 -0.87 -1.80
C ILE A 46 -12.90 0.23 -1.55
N CYS A 47 -12.49 1.37 -0.98
CA CYS A 47 -13.37 2.49 -0.66
C CYS A 47 -12.58 3.80 -0.64
N HIS A 48 -13.29 4.91 -0.72
CA HIS A 48 -12.68 6.23 -0.60
C HIS A 48 -12.13 6.49 0.80
N PHE A 49 -11.14 7.39 0.89
CA PHE A 49 -10.52 7.83 2.15
C PHE A 49 -11.47 8.77 2.92
N VAL A 50 -12.66 8.24 3.27
CA VAL A 50 -13.74 8.93 3.98
C VAL A 50 -14.03 8.17 5.27
N PRO A 51 -13.97 8.81 6.46
CA PRO A 51 -14.11 8.14 7.75
C PRO A 51 -15.35 7.22 7.86
N ALA A 52 -16.50 7.67 7.35
CA ALA A 52 -17.74 6.88 7.37
C ALA A 52 -17.62 5.61 6.52
N GLN A 53 -17.04 5.69 5.30
CA GLN A 53 -16.83 4.54 4.43
C GLN A 53 -15.80 3.57 5.01
N MET A 54 -14.68 4.08 5.54
CA MET A 54 -13.65 3.24 6.14
C MET A 54 -14.19 2.45 7.34
N ARG A 55 -15.07 3.05 8.18
CA ARG A 55 -15.73 2.34 9.28
C ARG A 55 -16.75 1.32 8.78
N PHE A 56 -17.55 1.68 7.76
CA PHE A 56 -18.60 0.83 7.22
C PHE A 56 -18.04 -0.41 6.52
N PHE A 57 -16.96 -0.28 5.74
CA PHE A 57 -16.34 -1.36 4.99
C PHE A 57 -15.25 -2.11 5.75
N ALA A 58 -15.08 -1.81 7.05
CA ALA A 58 -14.11 -2.52 7.89
C ALA A 58 -14.51 -3.99 8.06
N GLN A 59 -13.55 -4.89 7.90
CA GLN A 59 -13.75 -6.32 8.06
C GLN A 59 -12.49 -7.01 8.61
N THR A 60 -12.65 -8.23 9.09
CA THR A 60 -11.55 -9.02 9.63
C THR A 60 -10.64 -9.56 8.51
N LEU A 61 -9.51 -10.13 8.89
CA LEU A 61 -8.61 -10.84 7.95
C LEU A 61 -9.21 -12.14 7.39
N SER A 62 -10.39 -12.58 7.87
CA SER A 62 -11.18 -13.69 7.31
C SER A 62 -12.34 -13.20 6.42
N GLY A 63 -12.51 -11.89 6.27
CA GLY A 63 -13.61 -11.26 5.54
C GLY A 63 -13.55 -11.45 4.02
N ASP A 64 -14.59 -10.95 3.35
CA ASP A 64 -14.80 -11.21 1.92
C ASP A 64 -13.76 -10.53 1.00
N VAL A 65 -13.21 -9.37 1.40
CA VAL A 65 -12.10 -8.74 0.64
C VAL A 65 -10.88 -9.64 0.67
N VAL A 66 -10.52 -10.18 1.84
CA VAL A 66 -9.34 -11.07 1.98
C VAL A 66 -9.53 -12.36 1.19
N LYS A 67 -10.75 -12.96 1.24
CA LYS A 67 -11.10 -14.13 0.42
C LYS A 67 -11.00 -13.84 -1.08
N ALA A 68 -11.50 -12.67 -1.51
CA ALA A 68 -11.41 -12.26 -2.91
C ALA A 68 -9.96 -12.05 -3.37
N LEU A 69 -9.13 -11.41 -2.56
CA LEU A 69 -7.69 -11.20 -2.85
C LEU A 69 -6.93 -12.53 -2.89
N SER A 70 -7.20 -13.45 -1.95
CA SER A 70 -6.66 -14.80 -1.94
C SER A 70 -6.96 -15.52 -3.26
N LYS A 71 -8.23 -15.49 -3.69
CA LYS A 71 -8.65 -16.09 -4.96
C LYS A 71 -7.99 -15.42 -6.17
N ILE A 72 -7.85 -14.10 -6.17
CA ILE A 72 -7.14 -13.37 -7.24
C ILE A 72 -5.69 -13.84 -7.35
N ALA A 73 -4.97 -14.00 -6.23
CA ALA A 73 -3.60 -14.48 -6.21
C ALA A 73 -3.50 -15.93 -6.76
N GLU A 74 -4.38 -16.82 -6.29
CA GLU A 74 -4.46 -18.23 -6.70
C GLU A 74 -4.76 -18.37 -8.20
N GLU A 75 -5.82 -17.72 -8.71
CA GLU A 75 -6.23 -17.83 -10.12
C GLU A 75 -5.18 -17.31 -11.10
N ASN A 76 -4.30 -16.41 -10.67
CA ASN A 76 -3.27 -15.82 -11.50
C ASN A 76 -1.85 -16.36 -11.21
N HIS A 77 -1.72 -17.26 -10.23
CA HIS A 77 -0.44 -17.85 -9.80
C HIS A 77 0.65 -16.80 -9.53
N ILE A 78 0.30 -15.72 -8.82
CA ILE A 78 1.15 -14.55 -8.61
C ILE A 78 1.25 -14.19 -7.12
N TRP A 79 2.40 -13.72 -6.67
CA TRP A 79 2.50 -13.05 -5.38
C TRP A 79 1.66 -11.77 -5.42
N LEU A 80 0.75 -11.59 -4.46
CA LEU A 80 -0.13 -10.43 -4.42
C LEU A 80 0.08 -9.65 -3.13
N VAL A 81 0.57 -8.41 -3.27
CA VAL A 81 0.47 -7.39 -2.24
C VAL A 81 -0.89 -6.73 -2.40
N GLY A 82 -1.81 -7.04 -1.50
CA GLY A 82 -3.24 -6.82 -1.66
C GLY A 82 -3.70 -5.36 -1.50
N GLY A 83 -2.79 -4.39 -1.64
CA GLY A 83 -3.11 -3.00 -1.34
C GLY A 83 -3.39 -2.82 0.14
N SER A 84 -4.33 -1.96 0.50
CA SER A 84 -4.81 -1.98 1.87
C SER A 84 -6.32 -1.77 1.96
N PHE A 85 -6.87 -2.13 3.12
CA PHE A 85 -8.27 -2.00 3.44
C PHE A 85 -8.46 -1.73 4.94
N PRO A 86 -9.65 -1.25 5.38
CA PRO A 86 -9.97 -1.10 6.79
C PRO A 86 -10.13 -2.48 7.45
N GLU A 87 -9.19 -2.86 8.32
CA GLU A 87 -9.26 -4.09 9.11
C GLU A 87 -9.97 -3.83 10.43
N SER A 88 -10.95 -4.67 10.79
CA SER A 88 -11.50 -4.75 12.15
C SER A 88 -10.66 -5.70 12.99
N GLY A 89 -10.13 -5.21 14.10
CA GLY A 89 -9.36 -6.01 15.06
C GLY A 89 -10.19 -6.95 15.95
N GLY A 90 -11.51 -7.00 15.79
CA GLY A 90 -12.43 -7.87 16.54
C GLY A 90 -12.72 -9.18 15.84
N GLU A 91 -13.21 -10.17 16.61
CA GLU A 91 -13.62 -11.48 16.07
C GLU A 91 -14.98 -11.46 15.33
N ASN A 92 -15.74 -10.37 15.39
CA ASN A 92 -17.07 -10.27 14.81
C ASN A 92 -16.99 -9.84 13.35
N GLU A 93 -17.31 -10.76 12.45
CA GLU A 93 -17.61 -10.46 11.05
C GLU A 93 -18.93 -9.67 10.98
N GLN A 94 -18.87 -8.42 10.60
CA GLN A 94 -20.06 -7.67 10.26
C GLN A 94 -20.40 -7.97 8.80
N ALA A 95 -21.50 -8.66 8.55
CA ALA A 95 -22.01 -8.83 7.19
C ALA A 95 -22.33 -7.45 6.60
N TRP A 96 -21.91 -7.22 5.38
CA TRP A 96 -22.25 -5.98 4.67
C TRP A 96 -23.76 -5.86 4.52
N GLY A 97 -24.30 -4.78 5.08
CA GLY A 97 -25.64 -4.33 4.74
C GLY A 97 -25.67 -3.76 3.30
N PRO A 98 -26.84 -3.33 2.81
CA PRO A 98 -26.91 -2.60 1.55
C PRO A 98 -25.98 -1.38 1.63
N GLU A 99 -25.22 -1.16 0.52
CA GLU A 99 -24.28 -0.01 0.43
C GLU A 99 -25.04 1.28 0.82
N PRO A 100 -24.49 2.10 1.75
CA PRO A 100 -25.16 3.34 2.12
C PRO A 100 -25.22 4.26 0.90
N GLU A 101 -26.36 4.92 0.68
CA GLU A 101 -26.41 6.06 -0.26
C GLU A 101 -25.32 7.05 0.16
N ILE A 102 -24.35 7.27 -0.72
CA ILE A 102 -23.22 8.13 -0.44
C ILE A 102 -23.71 9.56 -0.46
N LEU A 103 -24.02 10.07 0.74
CA LEU A 103 -24.18 11.49 0.93
C LEU A 103 -22.77 12.12 0.85
N TYR A 104 -22.45 12.68 -0.31
CA TYR A 104 -21.34 13.63 -0.47
C TYR A 104 -21.68 14.90 0.32
N GLY A 105 -21.63 14.82 1.64
CA GLY A 105 -21.71 15.97 2.52
C GLY A 105 -20.33 16.55 2.70
N SER A 106 -20.20 17.88 2.51
CA SER A 106 -19.06 18.68 2.97
C SER A 106 -18.54 18.15 4.31
N ALA A 107 -17.21 18.11 4.46
CA ALA A 107 -16.58 17.75 5.72
C ALA A 107 -17.32 18.43 6.89
N PRO A 108 -17.64 17.71 7.98
CA PRO A 108 -18.31 18.33 9.10
C PRO A 108 -17.44 19.46 9.62
N GLU A 109 -17.96 20.66 9.54
CA GLU A 109 -17.47 21.79 10.31
C GLU A 109 -17.67 21.41 11.78
N ASP A 110 -16.58 21.39 12.53
CA ASP A 110 -16.47 21.41 13.99
C ASP A 110 -17.63 20.75 14.78
N GLY A 111 -17.50 19.47 15.05
CA GLY A 111 -18.42 18.75 15.89
C GLY A 111 -18.10 17.26 16.04
N VAL A 112 -16.93 16.93 16.57
CA VAL A 112 -16.68 15.58 17.08
C VAL A 112 -17.55 15.43 18.35
N SER A 113 -18.74 14.86 18.21
CA SER A 113 -19.45 14.32 19.36
C SER A 113 -18.61 13.15 19.87
N SER A 114 -18.03 13.32 21.04
CA SER A 114 -17.38 12.27 21.82
C SER A 114 -18.46 11.31 22.34
N ASP A 115 -18.99 10.48 21.48
CA ASP A 115 -19.75 9.31 21.90
C ASP A 115 -18.72 8.21 22.20
N SER A 116 -18.20 8.25 23.44
CA SER A 116 -17.36 7.23 24.01
C SER A 116 -18.20 6.02 24.42
N SER A 117 -18.80 5.32 23.46
CA SER A 117 -19.24 3.96 23.70
C SER A 117 -17.98 3.07 23.72
N SER A 118 -17.71 2.43 24.84
CA SER A 118 -16.56 1.55 25.12
C SER A 118 -16.47 0.28 24.25
N ASP A 119 -17.27 0.16 23.19
CA ASP A 119 -17.37 -1.00 22.29
C ASP A 119 -17.02 -0.68 20.83
N ALA A 120 -16.41 0.48 20.52
CA ALA A 120 -15.98 0.76 19.16
C ALA A 120 -14.84 -0.21 18.77
N ALA A 121 -15.08 -1.02 17.74
CA ALA A 121 -14.06 -1.95 17.21
C ALA A 121 -12.79 -1.17 16.85
N VAL A 122 -11.64 -1.69 17.27
CA VAL A 122 -10.33 -1.14 16.90
C VAL A 122 -10.11 -1.40 15.41
N LEU A 123 -9.85 -0.35 14.64
CA LEU A 123 -9.63 -0.45 13.19
C LEU A 123 -8.16 -0.19 12.85
N TYR A 124 -7.70 -0.84 11.78
CA TYR A 124 -6.37 -0.69 11.22
C TYR A 124 -6.42 -0.49 9.71
N ASN A 125 -5.47 0.27 9.17
CA ASN A 125 -5.21 0.32 7.74
C ASN A 125 -4.22 -0.80 7.41
N THR A 126 -4.71 -1.90 6.78
CA THR A 126 -3.98 -3.17 6.72
C THR A 126 -3.76 -3.65 5.29
N CYS A 127 -2.52 -4.03 4.99
CA CYS A 127 -2.09 -4.63 3.73
C CYS A 127 -1.84 -6.14 3.91
N PRO A 128 -2.69 -7.03 3.36
CA PRO A 128 -2.46 -8.46 3.33
C PRO A 128 -1.53 -8.85 2.16
N VAL A 129 -0.74 -9.89 2.34
CA VAL A 129 0.13 -10.45 1.30
C VAL A 129 -0.18 -11.92 1.09
N PHE A 130 -0.35 -12.32 -0.17
CA PHE A 130 -0.70 -13.67 -0.57
C PHE A 130 0.37 -14.30 -1.47
N SER A 131 0.64 -15.59 -1.25
CA SER A 131 1.45 -16.42 -2.14
C SER A 131 0.68 -16.84 -3.40
N PRO A 132 1.35 -17.38 -4.43
CA PRO A 132 0.72 -17.80 -5.69
C PRO A 132 -0.33 -18.91 -5.58
N ASP A 133 -0.41 -19.59 -4.45
CA ASP A 133 -1.46 -20.58 -4.11
C ASP A 133 -2.62 -19.97 -3.32
N GLY A 134 -2.67 -18.64 -3.18
CA GLY A 134 -3.71 -17.91 -2.46
C GLY A 134 -3.56 -17.89 -0.94
N ALA A 135 -2.53 -18.51 -0.37
CA ALA A 135 -2.34 -18.52 1.07
C ALA A 135 -1.91 -17.14 1.60
N LEU A 136 -2.56 -16.66 2.66
CA LEU A 136 -2.15 -15.45 3.37
C LEU A 136 -0.81 -15.66 4.07
N GLN A 137 0.23 -14.96 3.64
CA GLN A 137 1.59 -15.07 4.17
C GLN A 137 1.86 -14.10 5.33
N GLY A 138 1.08 -13.03 5.41
CA GLY A 138 1.16 -12.04 6.47
C GLY A 138 0.31 -10.81 6.17
N SER A 139 0.19 -9.95 7.16
CA SER A 139 -0.50 -8.67 7.04
C SER A 139 0.31 -7.56 7.73
N TYR A 140 0.37 -6.40 7.11
CA TYR A 140 1.04 -5.22 7.63
C TYR A 140 0.01 -4.17 7.99
N ARG A 141 0.01 -3.71 9.23
CA ARG A 141 -0.79 -2.58 9.71
C ARG A 141 0.03 -1.31 9.62
N LYS A 142 -0.49 -0.27 8.97
CA LYS A 142 0.17 1.03 8.80
C LYS A 142 0.64 1.58 10.15
N ARG A 143 1.91 1.93 10.24
CA ARG A 143 2.55 2.37 11.50
C ARG A 143 2.43 3.86 11.73
N PHE A 144 2.49 4.66 10.66
CA PHE A 144 2.40 6.11 10.74
C PHE A 144 1.14 6.57 10.03
N LEU A 145 0.20 7.10 10.80
CA LEU A 145 -1.09 7.55 10.31
C LEU A 145 -0.98 8.96 9.72
N PHE A 146 -1.78 9.22 8.68
CA PHE A 146 -1.77 10.48 7.94
C PHE A 146 -2.56 11.56 8.68
N ASP A 147 -1.96 12.05 9.78
CA ASP A 147 -2.46 13.18 10.55
C ASP A 147 -1.71 14.45 10.14
N VAL A 148 -2.35 15.28 9.32
CA VAL A 148 -1.74 16.47 8.75
C VAL A 148 -2.73 17.63 8.75
N ASP A 149 -2.20 18.81 9.00
CA ASP A 149 -2.91 20.08 8.83
C ASP A 149 -1.95 21.07 8.15
N ILE A 150 -2.09 21.20 6.83
CA ILE A 150 -1.30 22.15 6.03
C ILE A 150 -2.27 23.19 5.49
N PRO A 151 -2.30 24.40 6.05
CA PRO A 151 -3.25 25.45 5.68
C PRO A 151 -3.28 25.70 4.17
N GLY A 152 -4.47 25.67 3.59
CA GLY A 152 -4.69 25.88 2.16
C GLY A 152 -4.25 24.72 1.24
N LYS A 153 -3.75 23.62 1.79
CA LYS A 153 -3.31 22.44 1.01
C LYS A 153 -4.09 21.18 1.37
N VAL A 154 -3.93 20.66 2.58
CA VAL A 154 -4.55 19.40 2.99
C VAL A 154 -4.75 19.35 4.50
N ARG A 155 -5.91 18.88 4.91
CA ARG A 155 -6.20 18.49 6.31
C ARG A 155 -6.70 17.06 6.31
N SER A 156 -6.09 16.20 7.12
CA SER A 156 -6.50 14.80 7.32
C SER A 156 -6.14 14.39 8.73
N CYS A 157 -6.97 13.54 9.33
CA CYS A 157 -6.72 12.98 10.64
C CYS A 157 -7.11 11.49 10.59
N GLU A 158 -6.18 10.65 10.11
CA GLU A 158 -6.39 9.22 9.94
C GLU A 158 -6.57 8.51 11.29
N SER A 159 -5.96 9.06 12.36
CA SER A 159 -6.06 8.53 13.73
C SER A 159 -7.47 8.62 14.35
N VAL A 160 -8.39 9.39 13.77
CA VAL A 160 -9.80 9.36 14.21
C VAL A 160 -10.51 8.08 13.80
N VAL A 161 -9.92 7.31 12.87
CA VAL A 161 -10.49 6.04 12.37
C VAL A 161 -9.61 4.86 12.77
N PHE A 162 -8.31 4.98 12.61
CA PHE A 162 -7.37 3.87 12.71
C PHE A 162 -6.45 3.97 13.92
N THR A 163 -6.07 2.81 14.42
CA THR A 163 -4.98 2.63 15.38
C THR A 163 -3.70 2.29 14.61
N PRO A 164 -2.54 2.86 14.97
CA PRO A 164 -1.28 2.50 14.32
C PRO A 164 -0.88 1.06 14.59
N GLY A 165 -0.24 0.42 13.60
CA GLY A 165 0.45 -0.85 13.77
C GLY A 165 1.78 -0.68 14.52
N ASP A 166 2.35 -1.79 14.97
CA ASP A 166 3.56 -1.84 15.80
C ASP A 166 4.69 -2.68 15.21
N ARG A 167 4.44 -3.42 14.11
CA ARG A 167 5.38 -4.41 13.57
C ARG A 167 5.73 -4.13 12.12
N SER A 168 6.96 -4.48 11.73
CA SER A 168 7.37 -4.59 10.35
C SER A 168 6.93 -5.94 9.77
N LEU A 169 6.71 -5.99 8.47
CA LEU A 169 6.44 -7.22 7.73
C LEU A 169 7.50 -7.39 6.64
N ILE A 170 8.18 -8.53 6.66
CA ILE A 170 9.06 -8.97 5.57
C ILE A 170 8.59 -10.34 5.11
N ILE A 171 8.41 -10.48 3.82
CA ILE A 171 7.99 -11.72 3.15
C ILE A 171 9.18 -12.29 2.40
N ASP A 172 9.45 -13.58 2.61
CA ASP A 172 10.42 -14.34 1.83
C ASP A 172 9.68 -15.17 0.77
N THR A 173 9.86 -14.80 -0.50
CA THR A 173 9.23 -15.51 -1.62
C THR A 173 10.02 -16.70 -2.13
N GLY A 174 11.21 -16.93 -1.59
CA GLY A 174 12.19 -17.89 -2.10
C GLY A 174 13.12 -17.31 -3.18
N PHE A 175 12.73 -16.23 -3.85
CA PHE A 175 13.57 -15.53 -4.83
C PHE A 175 13.88 -14.07 -4.45
N VAL A 176 13.07 -13.43 -3.61
CA VAL A 176 13.32 -12.11 -3.03
C VAL A 176 12.73 -12.02 -1.63
N LYS A 177 13.39 -11.28 -0.74
CA LYS A 177 12.79 -10.79 0.49
C LYS A 177 12.29 -9.38 0.25
N PHE A 178 11.00 -9.13 0.50
CA PHE A 178 10.45 -7.79 0.38
C PHE A 178 9.75 -7.34 1.66
N GLY A 179 9.95 -6.08 2.00
CA GLY A 179 9.25 -5.39 3.08
C GLY A 179 7.97 -4.70 2.58
N VAL A 180 7.04 -4.43 3.51
CA VAL A 180 5.80 -3.69 3.23
C VAL A 180 5.76 -2.43 4.08
N ALA A 181 5.44 -1.30 3.45
CA ALA A 181 5.09 -0.04 4.08
C ALA A 181 3.83 0.50 3.40
N ILE A 182 3.06 1.39 4.05
CA ILE A 182 1.85 1.96 3.47
C ILE A 182 1.97 3.49 3.44
N CYS A 183 1.91 4.06 2.23
CA CYS A 183 1.72 5.49 1.94
C CYS A 183 2.55 6.44 2.84
N PHE A 184 1.95 6.98 3.91
CA PHE A 184 2.58 7.95 4.79
C PHE A 184 3.84 7.43 5.50
N ASP A 185 3.96 6.11 5.67
CA ASP A 185 5.17 5.45 6.18
C ASP A 185 6.42 5.84 5.39
N ILE A 186 6.28 6.17 4.09
CA ILE A 186 7.41 6.57 3.23
C ILE A 186 8.15 7.82 3.73
N ARG A 187 7.52 8.62 4.60
CA ARG A 187 8.14 9.81 5.19
C ARG A 187 9.11 9.48 6.33
N PHE A 188 9.10 8.24 6.82
CA PHE A 188 9.89 7.78 7.94
C PHE A 188 11.01 6.84 7.48
N PRO A 189 12.23 7.35 7.19
CA PRO A 189 13.31 6.57 6.60
C PRO A 189 13.72 5.38 7.45
N GLN A 190 13.57 5.47 8.77
CA GLN A 190 14.05 4.45 9.70
C GLN A 190 13.41 3.09 9.43
N ILE A 191 12.10 3.04 9.11
CA ILE A 191 11.45 1.75 8.84
C ILE A 191 11.99 1.07 7.58
N PHE A 192 12.41 1.83 6.57
CA PHE A 192 13.02 1.31 5.34
C PHE A 192 14.42 0.78 5.62
N ILE A 193 15.20 1.53 6.41
CA ILE A 193 16.55 1.14 6.83
C ILE A 193 16.50 -0.14 7.67
N ASP A 194 15.55 -0.25 8.60
CA ASP A 194 15.39 -1.42 9.45
C ASP A 194 15.00 -2.66 8.63
N MET A 195 14.02 -2.54 7.72
CA MET A 195 13.66 -3.64 6.81
C MET A 195 14.84 -4.08 5.92
N ALA A 196 15.64 -3.13 5.44
CA ALA A 196 16.85 -3.44 4.66
C ALA A 196 17.91 -4.19 5.48
N ARG A 197 18.09 -3.83 6.76
CA ARG A 197 18.96 -4.52 7.72
C ARG A 197 18.47 -5.94 8.01
N ASP A 198 17.16 -6.14 8.06
CA ASP A 198 16.52 -7.44 8.26
C ASP A 198 16.51 -8.29 6.98
N GLY A 199 17.14 -7.79 5.90
CA GLY A 199 17.43 -8.54 4.68
C GLY A 199 16.47 -8.31 3.52
N ALA A 200 15.62 -7.28 3.56
CA ALA A 200 14.81 -6.91 2.40
C ALA A 200 15.70 -6.33 1.28
N ASP A 201 15.45 -6.78 0.04
CA ASP A 201 16.04 -6.24 -1.18
C ASP A 201 15.06 -5.36 -1.98
N LEU A 202 13.78 -5.44 -1.63
CA LEU A 202 12.68 -4.67 -2.19
C LEU A 202 11.77 -4.20 -1.06
N ILE A 203 11.23 -2.99 -1.15
CA ILE A 203 10.14 -2.52 -0.28
C ILE A 203 9.01 -2.06 -1.17
N VAL A 204 7.81 -2.61 -0.93
CA VAL A 204 6.58 -2.24 -1.63
C VAL A 204 5.79 -1.24 -0.79
N VAL A 205 5.20 -0.25 -1.47
CA VAL A 205 4.48 0.85 -0.82
C VAL A 205 3.12 1.07 -1.50
N PRO A 206 2.07 0.30 -1.13
CA PRO A 206 0.70 0.70 -1.44
C PRO A 206 0.42 2.10 -0.93
N ALA A 207 -0.16 2.96 -1.77
CA ALA A 207 -0.40 4.36 -1.43
C ALA A 207 -1.73 4.89 -1.99
N ALA A 208 -2.31 5.84 -1.25
CA ALA A 208 -3.27 6.82 -1.72
C ALA A 208 -2.62 8.20 -1.43
N PHE A 209 -1.66 8.59 -2.25
CA PHE A 209 -0.87 9.79 -2.00
C PHE A 209 -1.62 11.03 -2.48
N SER A 210 -1.72 12.05 -1.63
CA SER A 210 -2.51 13.23 -1.94
C SER A 210 -2.00 14.00 -3.17
N ALA A 211 -2.89 14.34 -4.10
CA ALA A 211 -2.60 15.22 -5.23
C ALA A 211 -2.04 16.60 -4.83
N ARG A 212 -2.20 17.00 -3.56
CA ARG A 212 -1.69 18.29 -3.05
C ARG A 212 -0.22 18.26 -2.69
N THR A 213 0.29 17.10 -2.25
CA THR A 213 1.69 16.93 -1.86
C THR A 213 2.47 16.01 -2.81
N GLY A 214 1.76 15.24 -3.61
CA GLY A 214 2.33 14.28 -4.55
C GLY A 214 3.32 14.89 -5.52
N PRO A 215 2.99 16.00 -6.21
CA PRO A 215 3.89 16.60 -7.20
C PRO A 215 5.29 16.90 -6.67
N ASP A 216 5.39 17.35 -5.42
CA ASP A 216 6.66 17.70 -4.80
C ASP A 216 7.33 16.54 -4.06
N HIS A 217 6.54 15.60 -3.51
CA HIS A 217 7.06 14.65 -2.53
C HIS A 217 7.11 13.20 -3.01
N TRP A 218 6.12 12.72 -3.79
CA TRP A 218 5.97 11.30 -4.08
C TRP A 218 7.21 10.68 -4.74
N ARG A 219 7.58 11.25 -5.87
CA ARG A 219 8.75 10.81 -6.65
C ARG A 219 10.05 10.97 -5.87
N LEU A 220 10.19 12.08 -5.15
CA LEU A 220 11.38 12.36 -4.32
C LEU A 220 11.53 11.32 -3.21
N LEU A 221 10.45 11.04 -2.47
CA LEU A 221 10.48 10.10 -1.34
C LEU A 221 10.77 8.67 -1.80
N ASN A 222 10.14 8.20 -2.88
CA ASN A 222 10.42 6.86 -3.43
C ASN A 222 11.92 6.70 -3.75
N ARG A 223 12.51 7.67 -4.42
CA ARG A 223 13.94 7.69 -4.76
C ARG A 223 14.83 7.78 -3.52
N ALA A 224 14.47 8.65 -2.57
CA ALA A 224 15.23 8.83 -1.34
C ALA A 224 15.24 7.54 -0.50
N ARG A 225 14.09 6.87 -0.34
CA ARG A 225 14.00 5.61 0.42
C ARG A 225 14.81 4.49 -0.25
N ALA A 226 14.77 4.42 -1.59
CA ALA A 226 15.58 3.47 -2.33
C ALA A 226 17.08 3.70 -2.10
N LEU A 227 17.52 4.95 -2.12
CA LEU A 227 18.91 5.34 -1.91
C LEU A 227 19.37 5.14 -0.46
N ASP A 228 18.57 5.61 0.53
CA ASP A 228 18.91 5.54 1.95
C ASP A 228 19.02 4.08 2.45
N ALA A 229 18.10 3.23 2.01
CA ALA A 229 18.04 1.82 2.40
C ALA A 229 18.80 0.89 1.44
N GLN A 230 19.27 1.40 0.31
CA GLN A 230 19.95 0.62 -0.74
C GLN A 230 19.17 -0.62 -1.16
N VAL A 231 17.87 -0.42 -1.45
CA VAL A 231 16.91 -1.43 -1.89
C VAL A 231 16.12 -0.92 -3.08
N PHE A 232 15.42 -1.82 -3.79
CA PHE A 232 14.35 -1.36 -4.69
C PHE A 232 13.17 -0.83 -3.87
N VAL A 233 12.52 0.25 -4.34
CA VAL A 233 11.27 0.75 -3.78
C VAL A 233 10.22 0.81 -4.86
N ALA A 234 9.09 0.16 -4.63
CA ALA A 234 7.98 0.03 -5.58
C ALA A 234 6.71 0.64 -4.98
N GLY A 235 6.42 1.88 -5.31
CA GLY A 235 5.26 2.63 -4.82
C GLY A 235 4.07 2.52 -5.77
N ALA A 236 2.98 1.88 -5.33
CA ALA A 236 1.72 1.75 -6.09
C ALA A 236 0.71 2.74 -5.55
N ASP A 237 0.46 3.82 -6.28
CA ASP A 237 -0.51 4.86 -5.92
C ASP A 237 -1.87 4.63 -6.59
N ILE A 238 -2.93 5.22 -6.03
CA ILE A 238 -4.22 5.32 -6.72
C ILE A 238 -4.09 6.29 -7.91
N ALA A 239 -4.91 6.06 -8.95
CA ALA A 239 -4.98 6.99 -10.08
C ALA A 239 -5.49 8.36 -9.64
N LYS A 240 -5.05 9.41 -10.33
CA LYS A 240 -5.53 10.76 -10.07
C LYS A 240 -6.98 10.92 -10.50
N ASN A 241 -7.82 11.32 -9.55
CA ASN A 241 -9.21 11.70 -9.78
C ASN A 241 -9.55 12.93 -8.93
N GLU A 242 -9.63 14.10 -9.56
CA GLU A 242 -9.92 15.36 -8.88
C GLU A 242 -11.37 15.49 -8.39
N ALA A 243 -12.27 14.64 -8.90
CA ALA A 243 -13.67 14.60 -8.49
C ALA A 243 -13.88 13.69 -7.25
N ALA A 244 -12.91 12.84 -6.91
CA ALA A 244 -13.00 11.98 -5.74
C ALA A 244 -12.93 12.77 -4.43
N PRO A 245 -13.57 12.29 -3.36
CA PRO A 245 -13.50 12.92 -2.02
C PRO A 245 -12.06 13.11 -1.52
N PHE A 246 -11.17 12.20 -1.90
CA PHE A 246 -9.73 12.29 -1.71
C PHE A 246 -9.04 12.12 -3.06
N ALA A 247 -8.48 13.20 -3.59
CA ALA A 247 -7.79 13.18 -4.87
C ALA A 247 -6.39 12.55 -4.71
N GLY A 248 -6.18 11.42 -5.39
CA GLY A 248 -4.89 10.76 -5.52
C GLY A 248 -3.94 11.52 -6.45
N HIS A 249 -2.65 11.24 -6.33
CA HIS A 249 -1.62 11.86 -7.17
C HIS A 249 -1.38 11.07 -8.47
N GLY A 250 -1.46 9.73 -8.44
CA GLY A 250 -0.97 8.89 -9.51
C GLY A 250 0.55 8.72 -9.47
N GLY A 251 1.16 8.48 -10.63
CA GLY A 251 2.60 8.39 -10.74
C GLY A 251 3.22 7.22 -9.97
N SER A 252 2.55 6.07 -9.92
CA SER A 252 3.15 4.84 -9.38
C SER A 252 4.53 4.63 -9.98
N CYS A 253 5.53 4.30 -9.16
CA CYS A 253 6.89 4.21 -9.67
C CYS A 253 7.73 3.13 -8.98
N VAL A 254 8.76 2.66 -9.69
CA VAL A 254 9.79 1.77 -9.16
C VAL A 254 11.12 2.48 -9.22
N SER A 255 11.80 2.59 -8.07
CA SER A 255 13.15 3.14 -7.94
C SER A 255 14.13 2.01 -7.66
N ASP A 256 15.29 2.04 -8.34
CA ASP A 256 16.40 1.12 -8.07
C ASP A 256 17.22 1.55 -6.84
N PRO A 257 18.12 0.72 -6.32
CA PRO A 257 18.95 1.04 -5.14
C PRO A 257 19.90 2.23 -5.33
N TRP A 258 20.07 2.72 -6.56
CA TRP A 258 20.83 3.94 -6.88
C TRP A 258 19.95 5.21 -6.83
N GLY A 259 18.64 5.05 -6.57
CA GLY A 259 17.68 6.14 -6.57
C GLY A 259 17.20 6.56 -7.96
N LYS A 260 17.42 5.74 -9.00
CA LYS A 260 16.92 5.98 -10.35
C LYS A 260 15.52 5.37 -10.50
N ILE A 261 14.57 6.12 -11.06
CA ILE A 261 13.27 5.57 -11.45
C ILE A 261 13.47 4.71 -12.71
N ILE A 262 13.06 3.44 -12.63
CA ILE A 262 13.19 2.46 -13.71
C ILE A 262 11.85 2.15 -14.39
N ALA A 263 10.72 2.48 -13.74
CA ALA A 263 9.39 2.47 -14.32
C ALA A 263 8.53 3.51 -13.61
N GLU A 264 7.65 4.20 -14.34
CA GLU A 264 6.77 5.24 -13.79
C GLU A 264 5.47 5.29 -14.60
N ALA A 265 4.33 5.37 -13.91
CA ALA A 265 3.01 5.58 -14.48
C ALA A 265 2.72 7.06 -14.68
N GLY A 266 1.75 7.36 -15.55
CA GLY A 266 1.12 8.68 -15.62
C GLY A 266 0.10 8.92 -14.50
N ASP A 267 -0.79 9.89 -14.72
CA ASP A 267 -1.81 10.28 -13.73
C ASP A 267 -3.00 9.29 -13.68
N GLY A 268 -3.35 8.67 -14.82
CA GLY A 268 -4.55 7.83 -14.98
C GLY A 268 -4.38 6.37 -14.57
N GLU A 269 -5.40 5.56 -14.84
CA GLU A 269 -5.34 4.11 -14.59
C GLU A 269 -4.30 3.45 -15.49
N GLU A 270 -3.34 2.77 -14.89
CA GLU A 270 -2.24 2.14 -15.61
C GLU A 270 -1.68 0.93 -14.86
N ILE A 271 -1.11 -0.01 -15.57
CA ILE A 271 -0.33 -1.11 -15.02
C ILE A 271 1.09 -1.00 -15.57
N ILE A 272 2.02 -0.61 -14.72
CA ILE A 272 3.43 -0.58 -15.07
C ILE A 272 4.13 -1.85 -14.60
N ILE A 273 5.15 -2.27 -15.33
CA ILE A 273 5.98 -3.44 -14.98
C ILE A 273 7.44 -3.03 -15.01
N ALA A 274 8.14 -3.35 -13.93
CA ALA A 274 9.59 -3.22 -13.84
C ALA A 274 10.25 -4.58 -13.71
N GLN A 275 11.41 -4.75 -14.34
CA GLN A 275 12.29 -5.88 -14.09
C GLN A 275 13.21 -5.53 -12.93
N ILE A 276 13.24 -6.37 -11.92
CA ILE A 276 14.10 -6.29 -10.75
C ILE A 276 15.26 -7.28 -10.89
N ASP A 277 16.47 -6.82 -10.61
CA ASP A 277 17.67 -7.66 -10.52
C ASP A 277 18.30 -7.43 -9.13
N THR A 278 18.13 -8.39 -8.23
CA THR A 278 18.62 -8.26 -6.84
C THR A 278 20.16 -8.23 -6.73
N ASP A 279 20.88 -8.57 -7.78
CA ASP A 279 22.36 -8.43 -7.78
C ASP A 279 22.78 -6.97 -7.67
N GLN A 280 21.99 -6.03 -8.21
CA GLN A 280 22.24 -4.59 -8.09
C GLN A 280 22.26 -4.11 -6.62
N VAL A 281 21.39 -4.68 -5.77
CA VAL A 281 21.39 -4.37 -4.32
C VAL A 281 22.74 -4.73 -3.70
N ARG A 282 23.24 -5.91 -4.01
CA ARG A 282 24.51 -6.39 -3.47
C ARG A 282 25.71 -5.57 -3.99
N GLU A 283 25.75 -5.33 -5.29
CA GLU A 283 26.81 -4.53 -5.93
C GLU A 283 26.88 -3.12 -5.33
N ILE A 284 25.73 -2.48 -5.15
CA ILE A 284 25.66 -1.13 -4.58
C ILE A 284 26.10 -1.14 -3.11
N ARG A 285 25.60 -2.07 -2.29
CA ARG A 285 26.01 -2.20 -0.88
C ARG A 285 27.48 -2.50 -0.69
N GLN A 286 28.11 -3.21 -1.64
CA GLN A 286 29.56 -3.47 -1.63
C GLN A 286 30.38 -2.23 -2.06
N GLY A 287 29.90 -1.47 -3.04
CA GLY A 287 30.59 -0.31 -3.57
C GLY A 287 30.39 0.98 -2.78
N LEU A 288 29.23 1.14 -2.17
CA LEU A 288 28.83 2.31 -1.38
C LEU A 288 28.23 1.86 -0.05
N VAL A 289 29.05 1.77 1.00
CA VAL A 289 28.62 1.30 2.31
C VAL A 289 27.88 2.41 3.07
N VAL A 290 26.54 2.47 2.94
CA VAL A 290 25.66 3.40 3.67
C VAL A 290 25.08 2.74 4.91
N LEU A 291 24.68 1.46 4.77
CA LEU A 291 24.21 0.66 5.91
C LEU A 291 25.40 -0.02 6.55
N PRO A 292 25.83 0.40 7.76
CA PRO A 292 26.93 -0.32 8.42
C PRO A 292 26.50 -1.77 8.64
N HIS A 293 27.34 -2.71 8.20
CA HIS A 293 27.20 -4.11 8.61
C HIS A 293 27.19 -4.08 10.14
N GLN A 294 26.17 -4.69 10.77
CA GLN A 294 26.29 -4.98 12.18
C GLN A 294 27.55 -5.82 12.35
N PRO A 295 28.49 -5.46 13.24
CA PRO A 295 29.58 -6.35 13.53
C PRO A 295 28.93 -7.66 13.99
N THR A 296 29.26 -8.76 13.32
CA THR A 296 28.96 -10.10 13.80
C THR A 296 29.57 -10.21 15.19
N VAL A 297 28.71 -10.18 16.21
CA VAL A 297 29.10 -10.46 17.60
C VAL A 297 29.37 -11.95 17.72
#